data_999a65310de71747e2fea556804347fd
#
_entry.id   999a65310de71747e2fea556804347fd
#
_cell.length_a   1.000
_cell.length_b   1.000
_cell.length_c   1.000
_cell.angle_alpha   90.00
_cell.angle_beta   90.00
_cell.angle_gamma   90.00
#
_symmetry.space_group_name_H-M   'P 1'
#
loop_
_entity.id
_entity.type
_entity.pdbx_description
1 polymer ?
#
loop_
_entity_poly.entity_id
_entity_poly.type
_entity_poly.pdbx_seq_one_letter_code
_entity_poly.pdbx_strand_id
1 'polypeptide(L)'
;MNYTFNEQVTKILRKNGWYPDRFININNYRRILEEKNYYLNQGAEKFFNNLGGLIITHEAYSDINDTDVSEFNPMKPAAWLDPKWVKECYEDIIKEKLCPVGVGFSEHMVFFVSESGGFYGGYDDYFCLIGDNIESDLLNLFNNHNFISLN
;
A
#
# COMPACT_ATOMS: atom_id res chain seq x y z
N MET A 1 11.36 9.33 -10.38
CA MET A 1 11.24 8.33 -11.46
C MET A 1 9.91 7.60 -11.35
N ASN A 2 9.28 7.37 -12.50
CA ASN A 2 7.98 6.70 -12.53
C ASN A 2 8.14 5.17 -12.46
N TYR A 3 7.08 4.51 -12.01
CA TYR A 3 6.99 3.05 -12.11
C TYR A 3 6.71 2.62 -13.53
N THR A 4 7.20 1.43 -13.89
CA THR A 4 6.86 0.75 -15.13
C THR A 4 6.06 -0.50 -14.76
N PHE A 5 4.74 -0.46 -14.98
CA PHE A 5 3.86 -1.58 -14.68
C PHE A 5 3.65 -2.47 -15.90
N ASN A 6 3.37 -3.76 -15.66
CA ASN A 6 2.98 -4.64 -16.74
C ASN A 6 1.62 -4.22 -17.32
N GLU A 7 1.26 -4.80 -18.46
CA GLU A 7 0.06 -4.42 -19.20
C GLU A 7 -1.22 -4.61 -18.39
N GLN A 8 -1.32 -5.70 -17.64
CA GLN A 8 -2.50 -6.03 -16.86
C GLN A 8 -2.70 -5.03 -15.70
N VAL A 9 -1.65 -4.71 -14.98
CA VAL A 9 -1.70 -3.70 -13.90
C VAL A 9 -2.01 -2.33 -14.47
N THR A 10 -1.37 -1.95 -15.56
CA THR A 10 -1.60 -0.68 -16.23
C THR A 10 -3.06 -0.51 -16.62
N LYS A 11 -3.68 -1.57 -17.15
CA LYS A 11 -5.08 -1.54 -17.54
C LYS A 11 -6.01 -1.29 -16.36
N ILE A 12 -5.76 -1.96 -15.24
CA ILE A 12 -6.55 -1.79 -14.01
C ILE A 12 -6.37 -0.37 -13.45
N LEU A 13 -5.15 0.12 -13.40
CA LEU A 13 -4.86 1.46 -12.90
C LEU A 13 -5.52 2.54 -13.77
N ARG A 14 -5.42 2.42 -15.09
CA ARG A 14 -6.03 3.40 -16.01
C ARG A 14 -7.55 3.47 -15.86
N LYS A 15 -8.21 2.35 -15.63
CA LYS A 15 -9.66 2.33 -15.38
C LYS A 15 -10.04 3.12 -14.13
N ASN A 16 -9.11 3.30 -13.21
CA ASN A 16 -9.33 3.95 -11.93
C ASN A 16 -8.66 5.33 -11.82
N GLY A 17 -8.31 5.93 -12.96
CA GLY A 17 -7.86 7.31 -12.99
C GLY A 17 -6.35 7.52 -13.04
N TRP A 18 -5.57 6.47 -13.10
CA TRP A 18 -4.12 6.57 -13.22
C TRP A 18 -3.67 6.84 -14.66
N TYR A 19 -2.54 7.51 -14.80
CA TYR A 19 -1.83 7.68 -16.08
C TYR A 19 -0.32 7.69 -15.83
N PRO A 20 0.52 7.36 -16.83
CA PRO A 20 1.96 7.08 -16.59
C PRO A 20 2.75 8.20 -15.93
N ASP A 21 2.49 9.45 -16.33
CA ASP A 21 3.23 10.61 -15.81
C ASP A 21 2.55 11.25 -14.59
N ARG A 22 1.61 10.55 -13.99
CA ARG A 22 0.89 11.07 -12.83
C ARG A 22 1.85 11.40 -11.70
N PHE A 23 1.75 12.62 -11.23
CA PHE A 23 2.56 13.10 -10.10
C PHE A 23 1.71 14.08 -9.30
N ILE A 24 1.37 13.71 -8.08
CA ILE A 24 0.54 14.56 -7.21
C ILE A 24 1.38 15.18 -6.11
N ASN A 25 0.92 16.32 -5.60
CA ASN A 25 1.51 16.95 -4.42
C ASN A 25 1.08 16.17 -3.18
N ILE A 26 2.05 15.73 -2.37
CA ILE A 26 1.80 14.89 -1.20
C ILE A 26 2.05 15.61 0.13
N ASN A 27 2.08 16.93 0.13
CA ASN A 27 2.36 17.68 1.36
C ASN A 27 1.34 17.39 2.47
N ASN A 28 0.06 17.19 2.13
CA ASN A 28 -0.95 16.81 3.11
C ASN A 28 -0.67 15.44 3.72
N TYR A 29 -0.24 14.48 2.92
CA TYR A 29 0.10 13.13 3.39
C TYR A 29 1.33 13.18 4.29
N ARG A 30 2.35 13.93 3.89
CA ARG A 30 3.56 14.13 4.69
C ARG A 30 3.21 14.68 6.07
N ARG A 31 2.40 15.73 6.11
CA ARG A 31 2.00 16.36 7.37
C ARG A 31 1.27 15.40 8.29
N ILE A 32 0.30 14.64 7.76
CA ILE A 32 -0.48 13.69 8.55
C ILE A 32 0.42 12.59 9.11
N LEU A 33 1.31 12.05 8.28
CA LEU A 33 2.23 11.00 8.72
C LEU A 33 3.19 11.50 9.80
N GLU A 34 3.75 12.68 9.62
CA GLU A 34 4.64 13.29 10.62
C GLU A 34 3.91 13.57 11.94
N GLU A 35 2.69 14.08 11.88
CA GLU A 35 1.88 14.34 13.08
C GLU A 35 1.58 13.06 13.86
N LYS A 36 1.50 11.93 13.18
CA LYS A 36 1.24 10.62 13.78
C LYS A 36 2.52 9.83 14.06
N ASN A 37 3.68 10.44 13.90
CA ASN A 37 5.00 9.86 14.17
C ASN A 37 5.35 8.68 13.24
N TYR A 38 4.88 8.71 12.00
CA TYR A 38 5.32 7.78 10.98
C TYR A 38 6.43 8.40 10.13
N TYR A 39 7.38 7.58 9.73
CA TYR A 39 8.47 8.02 8.87
C TYR A 39 8.07 7.82 7.40
N LEU A 40 8.04 8.92 6.65
CA LEU A 40 7.80 8.90 5.21
C LEU A 40 9.10 8.54 4.50
N ASN A 41 9.31 7.24 4.25
CA ASN A 41 10.51 6.78 3.55
C ASN A 41 10.42 7.06 2.05
N GLN A 42 11.55 6.91 1.33
CA GLN A 42 11.62 7.22 -0.10
C GLN A 42 10.68 6.34 -0.94
N GLY A 43 10.54 5.07 -0.57
CA GLY A 43 9.62 4.17 -1.28
C GLY A 43 8.17 4.61 -1.16
N ALA A 44 7.76 5.01 0.03
CA ALA A 44 6.41 5.52 0.28
C ALA A 44 6.19 6.87 -0.42
N GLU A 45 7.19 7.74 -0.43
CA GLU A 45 7.10 9.03 -1.12
C GLU A 45 6.87 8.83 -2.62
N LYS A 46 7.65 7.96 -3.24
CA LYS A 46 7.47 7.60 -4.66
C LYS A 46 6.09 7.00 -4.91
N PHE A 47 5.65 6.12 -4.03
CA PHE A 47 4.33 5.49 -4.11
C PHE A 47 3.23 6.56 -4.12
N PHE A 48 3.26 7.48 -3.15
CA PHE A 48 2.24 8.52 -3.05
C PHE A 48 2.27 9.48 -4.24
N ASN A 49 3.45 9.88 -4.70
CA ASN A 49 3.54 10.81 -5.84
C ASN A 49 2.84 10.26 -7.08
N ASN A 50 2.96 8.98 -7.34
CA ASN A 50 2.42 8.36 -8.55
C ASN A 50 1.04 7.73 -8.34
N LEU A 51 0.81 7.10 -7.20
CA LEU A 51 -0.38 6.29 -6.93
C LEU A 51 -1.29 6.87 -5.85
N GLY A 52 -0.83 7.85 -5.10
CA GLY A 52 -1.58 8.40 -3.97
C GLY A 52 -2.91 8.98 -4.39
N GLY A 53 -3.91 8.80 -3.54
CA GLY A 53 -5.26 9.30 -3.80
C GLY A 53 -6.12 8.43 -4.69
N LEU A 54 -5.55 7.39 -5.29
CA LEU A 54 -6.33 6.47 -6.14
C LEU A 54 -7.19 5.54 -5.30
N ILE A 55 -8.39 5.28 -5.81
CA ILE A 55 -9.32 4.28 -5.28
C ILE A 55 -9.47 3.24 -6.38
N ILE A 56 -8.93 2.06 -6.17
CA ILE A 56 -8.83 1.03 -7.20
C ILE A 56 -9.85 -0.08 -6.92
N THR A 57 -10.76 -0.31 -7.86
CA THR A 57 -11.65 -1.46 -7.83
C THR A 57 -10.99 -2.60 -8.60
N HIS A 58 -10.90 -3.76 -7.98
CA HIS A 58 -10.25 -4.95 -8.53
C HIS A 58 -10.94 -6.22 -8.05
N GLU A 59 -10.44 -7.39 -8.47
CA GLU A 59 -10.99 -8.67 -8.03
C GLU A 59 -10.86 -8.84 -6.51
N ALA A 60 -11.86 -9.46 -5.90
CA ALA A 60 -11.84 -9.80 -4.48
C ALA A 60 -10.93 -11.01 -4.22
N TYR A 61 -10.34 -11.06 -3.05
CA TYR A 61 -9.42 -12.12 -2.64
C TYR A 61 -10.05 -13.51 -2.71
N SER A 62 -11.26 -13.64 -2.26
CA SER A 62 -11.91 -14.95 -2.08
C SER A 62 -12.80 -15.36 -3.24
N ASP A 63 -13.12 -14.46 -4.16
CA ASP A 63 -14.05 -14.72 -5.26
C ASP A 63 -13.73 -13.84 -6.46
N ILE A 64 -13.31 -14.46 -7.58
CA ILE A 64 -12.97 -13.75 -8.80
C ILE A 64 -14.18 -13.11 -9.49
N ASN A 65 -15.39 -13.50 -9.09
CA ASN A 65 -16.64 -12.92 -9.62
C ASN A 65 -17.11 -11.71 -8.82
N ASP A 66 -16.42 -11.38 -7.75
CA ASP A 66 -16.72 -10.24 -6.89
C ASP A 66 -15.61 -9.22 -6.96
N THR A 67 -15.83 -8.02 -6.43
CA THR A 67 -14.85 -6.95 -6.44
C THR A 67 -14.57 -6.46 -5.04
N ASP A 68 -13.39 -5.88 -4.87
CA ASP A 68 -12.95 -5.22 -3.66
C ASP A 68 -12.28 -3.91 -4.04
N VAL A 69 -12.00 -3.08 -3.05
CA VAL A 69 -11.44 -1.75 -3.25
C VAL A 69 -10.16 -1.57 -2.44
N SER A 70 -9.13 -1.05 -3.10
CA SER A 70 -7.90 -0.61 -2.43
C SER A 70 -7.80 0.90 -2.55
N GLU A 71 -7.61 1.58 -1.43
CA GLU A 71 -7.44 3.03 -1.37
C GLU A 71 -6.00 3.37 -1.02
N PHE A 72 -5.34 4.19 -1.84
CA PHE A 72 -3.93 4.53 -1.65
C PHE A 72 -3.78 5.93 -1.07
N ASN A 73 -4.05 6.06 0.22
CA ASN A 73 -3.75 7.27 0.97
C ASN A 73 -3.56 6.93 2.46
N PRO A 74 -2.81 7.73 3.21
CA PRO A 74 -2.54 7.43 4.61
C PRO A 74 -3.59 7.94 5.58
N MET A 75 -4.61 8.65 5.11
CA MET A 75 -5.57 9.35 5.97
C MET A 75 -6.29 8.42 6.92
N LYS A 76 -6.85 7.32 6.39
CA LYS A 76 -7.58 6.35 7.19
C LYS A 76 -6.66 5.59 8.15
N PRO A 77 -5.63 4.88 7.67
CA PRO A 77 -4.79 4.12 8.59
C PRO A 77 -4.11 5.00 9.63
N ALA A 78 -3.65 6.20 9.27
CA ALA A 78 -3.03 7.10 10.23
C ALA A 78 -3.98 7.54 11.34
N ALA A 79 -5.28 7.53 11.08
CA ALA A 79 -6.28 7.94 12.07
C ALA A 79 -6.45 6.94 13.22
N TRP A 80 -6.26 5.63 12.95
CA TRP A 80 -6.48 4.61 14.00
C TRP A 80 -5.27 3.76 14.34
N LEU A 81 -4.24 3.69 13.48
CA LEU A 81 -3.05 2.90 13.77
C LEU A 81 -2.20 3.56 14.86
N ASP A 82 -1.65 2.73 15.72
CA ASP A 82 -0.66 3.15 16.70
C ASP A 82 0.74 2.80 16.18
N PRO A 83 1.65 3.77 15.99
CA PRO A 83 3.02 3.50 15.54
C PRO A 83 3.76 2.50 16.43
N LYS A 84 3.46 2.48 17.72
CA LYS A 84 4.06 1.51 18.62
C LYS A 84 3.62 0.09 18.31
N TRP A 85 2.35 -0.11 18.02
CA TRP A 85 1.83 -1.40 17.57
C TRP A 85 2.50 -1.85 16.28
N VAL A 86 2.59 -0.95 15.30
CA VAL A 86 3.24 -1.24 14.01
C VAL A 86 4.69 -1.67 14.22
N LYS A 87 5.41 -0.97 15.09
CA LYS A 87 6.80 -1.32 15.41
C LYS A 87 6.90 -2.71 16.02
N GLU A 88 6.14 -2.98 17.06
CA GLU A 88 6.24 -4.23 17.82
C GLU A 88 5.70 -5.43 17.05
N CYS A 89 4.62 -5.26 16.29
CA CYS A 89 3.95 -6.37 15.62
C CYS A 89 4.41 -6.60 14.18
N TYR A 90 4.93 -5.57 13.50
CA TYR A 90 5.28 -5.66 12.09
C TYR A 90 6.74 -5.30 11.82
N GLU A 91 7.20 -4.13 12.21
CA GLU A 91 8.55 -3.67 11.91
C GLU A 91 9.63 -4.57 12.51
N ASP A 92 9.40 -5.07 13.71
CA ASP A 92 10.35 -5.95 14.38
C ASP A 92 10.51 -7.30 13.67
N ILE A 93 9.51 -7.73 12.90
CA ILE A 93 9.59 -8.96 12.09
C ILE A 93 10.55 -8.78 10.92
N ILE A 94 10.44 -7.68 10.18
CA ILE A 94 11.22 -7.44 8.96
C ILE A 94 12.47 -6.62 9.18
N LYS A 95 12.64 -6.05 10.37
CA LYS A 95 13.81 -5.21 10.74
C LYS A 95 13.91 -3.95 9.87
N GLU A 96 12.78 -3.38 9.47
CA GLU A 96 12.70 -2.14 8.71
C GLU A 96 11.54 -1.30 9.21
N LYS A 97 11.63 0.00 9.00
CA LYS A 97 10.50 0.90 9.25
C LYS A 97 9.48 0.79 8.13
N LEU A 98 8.22 0.91 8.51
CA LEU A 98 7.07 0.83 7.61
C LEU A 98 6.32 2.17 7.59
N CYS A 99 5.89 2.57 6.41
CA CYS A 99 5.01 3.72 6.24
C CYS A 99 3.65 3.24 5.77
N PRO A 100 2.56 3.54 6.48
CA PRO A 100 1.22 3.18 6.00
C PRO A 100 0.87 3.99 4.76
N VAL A 101 0.41 3.31 3.70
CA VAL A 101 0.13 3.94 2.41
C VAL A 101 -1.31 3.77 1.94
N GLY A 102 -2.11 2.97 2.64
CA GLY A 102 -3.49 2.78 2.24
C GLY A 102 -4.19 1.67 2.98
N VAL A 103 -5.39 1.36 2.53
CA VAL A 103 -6.24 0.31 3.11
C VAL A 103 -6.94 -0.48 2.02
N GLY A 104 -7.26 -1.72 2.32
CA GLY A 104 -8.02 -2.61 1.44
C GLY A 104 -8.77 -3.67 2.23
N PHE A 105 -9.39 -4.59 1.52
CA PHE A 105 -10.16 -5.68 2.12
C PHE A 105 -11.21 -5.13 3.11
N SER A 106 -12.10 -4.27 2.60
CA SER A 106 -13.13 -3.58 3.39
C SER A 106 -12.53 -2.75 4.53
N GLU A 107 -11.37 -2.13 4.28
CA GLU A 107 -10.62 -1.29 5.21
C GLU A 107 -10.02 -2.06 6.40
N HIS A 108 -10.05 -3.38 6.38
CA HIS A 108 -9.46 -4.20 7.45
C HIS A 108 -7.94 -4.31 7.33
N MET A 109 -7.42 -4.37 6.10
CA MET A 109 -5.97 -4.48 5.90
C MET A 109 -5.36 -3.12 5.63
N VAL A 110 -4.30 -2.80 6.35
CA VAL A 110 -3.48 -1.61 6.07
C VAL A 110 -2.32 -2.01 5.18
N PHE A 111 -2.07 -1.22 4.14
CA PHE A 111 -0.92 -1.41 3.26
C PHE A 111 0.24 -0.55 3.74
N PHE A 112 1.44 -1.12 3.65
CA PHE A 112 2.68 -0.46 4.06
C PHE A 112 3.73 -0.56 2.97
N VAL A 113 4.58 0.45 2.87
CA VAL A 113 5.81 0.40 2.08
C VAL A 113 6.99 0.51 3.05
N SER A 114 7.94 -0.42 2.94
CA SER A 114 9.14 -0.42 3.78
C SER A 114 10.24 0.48 3.21
N GLU A 115 11.27 0.73 4.00
CA GLU A 115 12.43 1.55 3.60
C GLU A 115 13.10 1.01 2.34
N SER A 116 13.16 -0.30 2.16
CA SER A 116 13.75 -0.92 0.98
C SER A 116 12.79 -1.02 -0.21
N GLY A 117 11.54 -0.58 -0.05
CA GLY A 117 10.56 -0.55 -1.13
C GLY A 117 9.64 -1.76 -1.19
N GLY A 118 9.71 -2.66 -0.22
CA GLY A 118 8.78 -3.81 -0.11
C GLY A 118 7.36 -3.37 0.20
N PHE A 119 6.39 -4.15 -0.23
CA PHE A 119 4.97 -3.87 -0.07
C PHE A 119 4.34 -4.93 0.84
N TYR A 120 3.71 -4.46 1.91
CA TYR A 120 3.22 -5.35 2.99
C TYR A 120 1.76 -5.04 3.32
N GLY A 121 1.11 -6.02 3.93
CA GLY A 121 -0.24 -5.86 4.47
C GLY A 121 -0.30 -6.30 5.93
N GLY A 122 -1.05 -5.55 6.74
CA GLY A 122 -1.26 -5.86 8.15
C GLY A 122 -2.73 -5.81 8.53
N TYR A 123 -3.17 -6.81 9.27
CA TYR A 123 -4.53 -6.92 9.80
C TYR A 123 -4.44 -7.55 11.19
N ASP A 124 -4.68 -6.75 12.22
CA ASP A 124 -4.46 -7.16 13.60
C ASP A 124 -3.04 -7.74 13.77
N ASP A 125 -2.89 -8.97 14.24
CA ASP A 125 -1.60 -9.63 14.38
C ASP A 125 -1.14 -10.36 13.11
N TYR A 126 -1.97 -10.43 12.07
CA TYR A 126 -1.58 -10.99 10.78
C TYR A 126 -0.74 -9.97 10.01
N PHE A 127 0.41 -10.42 9.50
CA PHE A 127 1.30 -9.59 8.71
C PHE A 127 1.84 -10.38 7.53
N CYS A 128 1.81 -9.81 6.35
CA CYS A 128 2.18 -10.51 5.13
C CYS A 128 3.02 -9.64 4.19
N LEU A 129 3.85 -10.31 3.40
CA LEU A 129 4.52 -9.72 2.25
C LEU A 129 3.57 -9.83 1.06
N ILE A 130 3.21 -8.69 0.47
CA ILE A 130 2.44 -8.64 -0.78
C ILE A 130 3.42 -8.72 -1.96
N GLY A 131 4.55 -8.05 -1.87
CA GLY A 131 5.59 -8.15 -2.87
C GLY A 131 6.87 -7.41 -2.52
N ASP A 132 7.96 -7.77 -3.20
CA ASP A 132 9.27 -7.17 -2.95
C ASP A 132 9.39 -5.76 -3.50
N ASN A 133 8.60 -5.41 -4.50
CA ASN A 133 8.56 -4.06 -5.06
C ASN A 133 7.20 -3.78 -5.70
N ILE A 134 6.92 -2.49 -5.85
CA ILE A 134 5.61 -2.04 -6.34
C ILE A 134 5.39 -2.40 -7.82
N GLU A 135 6.44 -2.28 -8.65
CA GLU A 135 6.29 -2.48 -10.10
C GLU A 135 5.85 -3.89 -10.48
N SER A 136 6.45 -4.89 -9.83
CA SER A 136 6.15 -6.29 -10.16
C SER A 136 5.00 -6.86 -9.34
N ASP A 137 4.65 -6.25 -8.22
CA ASP A 137 3.83 -6.92 -7.22
C ASP A 137 2.46 -6.29 -6.95
N LEU A 138 2.12 -5.16 -7.59
CA LEU A 138 0.75 -4.66 -7.53
C LEU A 138 -0.25 -5.65 -8.10
N LEU A 139 0.18 -6.51 -9.03
CA LEU A 139 -0.68 -7.56 -9.56
C LEU A 139 -1.13 -8.53 -8.47
N ASN A 140 -0.27 -8.80 -7.48
CA ASN A 140 -0.65 -9.62 -6.33
C ASN A 140 -1.81 -9.01 -5.55
N LEU A 141 -1.83 -7.69 -5.40
CA LEU A 141 -2.94 -7.03 -4.73
C LEU A 141 -4.22 -7.07 -5.55
N PHE A 142 -4.12 -6.93 -6.87
CA PHE A 142 -5.30 -6.75 -7.72
C PHE A 142 -5.92 -8.07 -8.20
N ASN A 143 -5.12 -9.12 -8.41
CA ASN A 143 -5.57 -10.35 -9.04
C ASN A 143 -5.09 -11.63 -8.36
N ASN A 144 -3.77 -11.79 -8.21
CA ASN A 144 -3.19 -13.08 -7.83
C ASN A 144 -3.37 -13.41 -6.34
N HIS A 145 -3.31 -12.40 -5.49
CA HIS A 145 -3.47 -12.52 -4.04
C HIS A 145 -2.52 -13.56 -3.40
N ASN A 146 -1.31 -13.69 -3.92
CA ASN A 146 -0.29 -14.62 -3.42
C ASN A 146 0.50 -13.99 -2.28
N PHE A 147 -0.16 -13.74 -1.16
CA PHE A 147 0.46 -13.11 -0.01
C PHE A 147 1.22 -14.13 0.82
N ILE A 148 2.39 -13.74 1.31
CA ILE A 148 3.25 -14.60 2.12
C ILE A 148 3.14 -14.18 3.57
N SER A 149 2.55 -15.04 4.40
CA SER A 149 2.45 -14.78 5.85
C SER A 149 3.84 -14.73 6.49
N LEU A 150 4.07 -13.71 7.32
CA LEU A 150 5.35 -13.50 7.99
C LEU A 150 5.30 -13.81 9.49
N ASN A 151 4.12 -14.24 9.97
CA ASN A 151 3.96 -14.58 11.38
C ASN A 151 3.03 -15.77 11.64
#